data_b6fc1c163f6abc39d2b349b1e653542a
#
_entry.id   b6fc1c163f6abc39d2b349b1e653542a
#
_cell.length_a   1.000
_cell.length_b   1.000
_cell.length_c   1.000
_cell.angle_alpha   90.00
_cell.angle_beta   90.00
_cell.angle_gamma   90.00
#
_symmetry.space_group_name_H-M   'P 1'
#
loop_
_entity.id
_entity.type
_entity.pdbx_description
1 polymer ?
#
loop_
_entity_poly.entity_id
_entity_poly.type
_entity_poly.pdbx_seq_one_letter_code
_entity_poly.pdbx_strand_id
1 'polypeptide(L)'
;MRAAYRLAMACGLAIASMTVLVACAQVPAVPAAAPVNPPAPAAPAAPAASASDVDALLASVERVAATLRDFRAAVTVETTDDITGDTERRLGKVVLSQQEGVPTSRAFAVILEKFIDGTGRVDDRPVRYLYADGWLTEADFRERTLIRRQLARPGEPYDPLKPGEGPVPLPIGQRAADVRARFEPAVSGDTPPKAVAAANATVVGLKLVPRPGMADRDLVDATVWYDAATFVPRAVDARRRNGRTLVLLRDPVVNGGLDDAQRSMLALAEGVTAGWRVDERPLPPPAPERAP
;
A
#
# COMPACT_ATOMS: atom_id res chain seq x y z
N MET A 1 3.05 -28.85 34.63
CA MET A 1 3.56 -28.15 35.85
C MET A 1 3.29 -26.65 35.65
N ARG A 2 2.54 -26.09 36.57
CA ARG A 2 2.10 -24.67 36.59
C ARG A 2 3.22 -23.82 37.20
N ALA A 3 3.46 -22.61 36.65
CA ALA A 3 3.96 -21.49 37.43
C ALA A 3 3.51 -20.17 36.82
N ALA A 4 2.56 -19.56 37.47
CA ALA A 4 2.14 -18.17 37.30
C ALA A 4 3.11 -17.28 38.10
N TYR A 5 3.47 -16.10 37.53
CA TYR A 5 3.99 -14.98 38.31
C TYR A 5 3.16 -13.73 38.04
N ARG A 6 2.29 -13.41 39.00
CA ARG A 6 1.73 -12.09 39.23
C ARG A 6 2.68 -11.34 40.15
N LEU A 7 3.03 -10.12 39.84
CA LEU A 7 3.52 -9.19 40.85
C LEU A 7 2.81 -7.83 40.64
N ALA A 8 1.92 -7.54 41.57
CA ALA A 8 1.33 -6.23 41.79
C ALA A 8 2.27 -5.42 42.69
N MET A 9 2.51 -4.17 42.35
CA MET A 9 2.97 -3.17 43.33
C MET A 9 2.20 -1.87 43.14
N ALA A 10 1.30 -1.65 44.11
CA ALA A 10 0.71 -0.36 44.40
C ALA A 10 1.69 0.43 45.27
N CYS A 11 1.92 1.69 44.94
CA CYS A 11 2.44 2.64 45.91
C CYS A 11 1.76 3.98 45.66
N GLY A 12 0.87 4.33 46.57
CA GLY A 12 0.22 5.64 46.65
C GLY A 12 1.19 6.68 47.23
N LEU A 13 1.04 7.90 46.76
CA LEU A 13 1.50 9.06 47.52
C LEU A 13 0.46 10.18 47.35
N ALA A 14 -0.21 10.49 48.45
CA ALA A 14 -1.07 11.65 48.66
C ALA A 14 -0.17 12.86 48.89
N ILE A 15 -0.42 13.95 48.19
CA ILE A 15 0.05 15.29 48.59
C ILE A 15 -1.10 16.29 48.54
N ALA A 16 -1.17 17.02 49.62
CA ALA A 16 -2.23 17.86 50.10
C ALA A 16 -2.53 19.07 49.23
N SER A 17 -3.81 19.45 49.34
CA SER A 17 -4.44 20.70 48.92
C SER A 17 -3.81 21.94 49.53
N MET A 18 -3.64 22.98 48.73
CA MET A 18 -3.55 24.35 49.24
C MET A 18 -4.39 25.25 48.33
N THR A 19 -5.62 25.53 48.78
CA THR A 19 -6.57 26.40 48.15
C THR A 19 -6.25 27.85 48.54
N VAL A 20 -5.87 28.67 47.56
CA VAL A 20 -5.84 30.13 47.73
C VAL A 20 -7.03 30.70 46.97
N LEU A 21 -8.00 31.17 47.71
CA LEU A 21 -9.16 31.93 47.21
C LEU A 21 -8.71 33.38 46.99
N VAL A 22 -8.61 33.79 45.74
CA VAL A 22 -8.56 35.23 45.38
C VAL A 22 -9.89 35.57 44.72
N ALA A 23 -10.72 36.27 45.43
CA ALA A 23 -11.95 36.85 44.92
C ALA A 23 -11.62 38.14 44.15
N CYS A 24 -11.66 38.08 42.81
CA CYS A 24 -11.68 39.26 41.97
C CYS A 24 -13.11 39.50 41.46
N ALA A 25 -13.62 40.67 41.82
CA ALA A 25 -14.92 41.18 41.38
C ALA A 25 -14.94 41.30 39.84
N GLN A 26 -15.86 40.59 39.19
CA GLN A 26 -16.10 40.71 37.75
C GLN A 26 -17.01 41.94 37.50
N VAL A 27 -16.48 42.90 36.75
CA VAL A 27 -17.25 43.94 36.09
C VAL A 27 -17.91 43.30 34.84
N PRO A 28 -19.23 43.43 34.62
CA PRO A 28 -19.84 42.88 33.42
C PRO A 28 -19.40 43.67 32.18
N ALA A 29 -18.64 43.05 31.31
CA ALA A 29 -18.29 43.59 30.01
C ALA A 29 -19.50 43.46 29.07
N VAL A 30 -19.91 44.59 28.49
CA VAL A 30 -20.87 44.65 27.41
C VAL A 30 -20.35 43.88 26.20
N PRO A 31 -21.08 42.93 25.61
CA PRO A 31 -20.62 42.23 24.44
C PRO A 31 -20.54 43.17 23.25
N ALA A 32 -19.34 43.46 22.79
CA ALA A 32 -19.10 44.12 21.50
C ALA A 32 -19.61 43.19 20.39
N ALA A 33 -20.47 43.70 19.52
CA ALA A 33 -20.97 43.00 18.33
C ALA A 33 -19.78 42.59 17.47
N ALA A 34 -19.64 41.26 17.23
CA ALA A 34 -18.62 40.73 16.34
C ALA A 34 -18.84 41.27 14.92
N PRO A 35 -17.78 41.70 14.20
CA PRO A 35 -17.90 42.10 12.82
C PRO A 35 -18.35 40.90 11.95
N VAL A 36 -19.48 41.06 11.27
CA VAL A 36 -19.97 40.09 10.28
C VAL A 36 -19.03 40.16 9.11
N ASN A 37 -18.11 39.20 9.00
CA ASN A 37 -17.31 39.04 7.83
C ASN A 37 -18.21 38.65 6.65
N PRO A 38 -18.15 39.34 5.51
CA PRO A 38 -18.84 38.91 4.29
C PRO A 38 -18.36 37.52 3.91
N PRO A 39 -19.25 36.65 3.37
CA PRO A 39 -18.84 35.31 2.94
C PRO A 39 -17.71 35.44 1.91
N ALA A 40 -16.61 34.73 2.14
CA ALA A 40 -15.50 34.65 1.20
C ALA A 40 -16.05 34.17 -0.17
N PRO A 41 -15.62 34.78 -1.29
CA PRO A 41 -16.02 34.30 -2.60
C PRO A 41 -15.66 32.84 -2.74
N ALA A 42 -16.63 32.01 -3.15
CA ALA A 42 -16.44 30.58 -3.38
C ALA A 42 -15.28 30.43 -4.37
N ALA A 43 -14.26 29.68 -3.96
CA ALA A 43 -13.16 29.34 -4.84
C ALA A 43 -13.74 28.66 -6.10
N PRO A 44 -13.27 29.01 -7.31
CA PRO A 44 -13.75 28.38 -8.54
C PRO A 44 -13.54 26.88 -8.43
N ALA A 45 -14.63 26.10 -8.62
CA ALA A 45 -14.57 24.66 -8.64
C ALA A 45 -13.56 24.25 -9.73
N ALA A 46 -12.56 23.45 -9.36
CA ALA A 46 -11.62 22.90 -10.31
C ALA A 46 -12.42 22.17 -11.40
N PRO A 47 -12.07 22.33 -12.69
CA PRO A 47 -12.78 21.68 -13.77
C PRO A 47 -12.78 20.16 -13.53
N ALA A 48 -13.95 19.54 -13.52
CA ALA A 48 -14.08 18.10 -13.44
C ALA A 48 -13.35 17.50 -14.66
N ALA A 49 -12.34 16.65 -14.39
CA ALA A 49 -11.61 15.97 -15.46
C ALA A 49 -12.60 15.18 -16.32
N SER A 50 -12.48 15.30 -17.64
CA SER A 50 -13.40 14.66 -18.58
C SER A 50 -13.17 13.14 -18.62
N ALA A 51 -14.17 12.37 -19.03
CA ALA A 51 -14.02 10.92 -19.24
C ALA A 51 -12.89 10.60 -20.24
N SER A 52 -12.66 11.49 -21.22
CA SER A 52 -11.55 11.38 -22.19
C SER A 52 -10.17 11.43 -21.54
N ASP A 53 -10.00 12.18 -20.43
CA ASP A 53 -8.71 12.29 -19.74
C ASP A 53 -8.39 10.99 -18.98
N VAL A 54 -9.39 10.34 -18.40
CA VAL A 54 -9.24 9.04 -17.74
C VAL A 54 -8.88 7.96 -18.75
N ASP A 55 -9.53 7.95 -19.93
CA ASP A 55 -9.24 6.99 -20.99
C ASP A 55 -7.82 7.15 -21.52
N ALA A 56 -7.39 8.38 -21.74
CA ALA A 56 -6.03 8.69 -22.19
C ALA A 56 -4.96 8.25 -21.15
N LEU A 57 -5.24 8.48 -19.85
CA LEU A 57 -4.35 8.05 -18.77
C LEU A 57 -4.27 6.52 -18.69
N LEU A 58 -5.41 5.83 -18.70
CA LEU A 58 -5.44 4.36 -18.66
C LEU A 58 -4.75 3.73 -19.88
N ALA A 59 -4.97 4.28 -21.08
CA ALA A 59 -4.29 3.83 -22.30
C ALA A 59 -2.77 4.02 -22.23
N SER A 60 -2.30 5.10 -21.60
CA SER A 60 -0.87 5.36 -21.39
C SER A 60 -0.24 4.38 -20.40
N VAL A 61 -0.91 4.10 -19.28
CA VAL A 61 -0.49 3.09 -18.31
C VAL A 61 -0.44 1.69 -18.93
N GLU A 62 -1.47 1.32 -19.71
CA GLU A 62 -1.53 0.03 -20.39
C GLU A 62 -0.42 -0.13 -21.45
N ARG A 63 -0.05 0.94 -22.15
CA ARG A 63 1.07 0.92 -23.10
C ARG A 63 2.39 0.62 -22.39
N VAL A 64 2.64 1.19 -21.22
CA VAL A 64 3.81 0.87 -20.40
C VAL A 64 3.76 -0.60 -19.95
N ALA A 65 2.58 -1.07 -19.54
CA ALA A 65 2.36 -2.46 -19.15
C ALA A 65 2.70 -3.46 -20.26
N ALA A 66 2.32 -3.15 -21.51
CA ALA A 66 2.52 -4.03 -22.66
C ALA A 66 4.00 -4.25 -23.02
N THR A 67 4.86 -3.28 -22.74
CA THR A 67 6.30 -3.34 -23.02
C THR A 67 7.14 -3.69 -21.80
N LEU A 68 6.50 -3.93 -20.64
CA LEU A 68 7.20 -4.23 -19.40
C LEU A 68 7.90 -5.60 -19.47
N ARG A 69 9.20 -5.64 -19.18
CA ARG A 69 10.04 -6.85 -19.05
C ARG A 69 10.59 -6.99 -17.65
N ASP A 70 11.01 -5.88 -17.08
CA ASP A 70 11.50 -5.82 -15.71
C ASP A 70 11.17 -4.48 -15.08
N PHE A 71 11.09 -4.49 -13.76
CA PHE A 71 10.91 -3.29 -12.95
C PHE A 71 11.67 -3.45 -11.64
N ARG A 72 12.26 -2.38 -11.17
CA ARG A 72 12.84 -2.30 -9.83
C ARG A 72 12.68 -0.91 -9.24
N ALA A 73 12.51 -0.83 -7.92
CA ALA A 73 12.46 0.43 -7.17
C ALA A 73 12.82 0.19 -5.71
N ALA A 74 13.28 1.23 -5.01
CA ALA A 74 13.21 1.24 -3.57
C ALA A 74 11.76 1.50 -3.14
N VAL A 75 11.28 0.75 -2.13
CA VAL A 75 9.90 0.84 -1.64
C VAL A 75 9.86 1.31 -0.19
N THR A 76 8.94 2.21 0.10
CA THR A 76 8.53 2.55 1.46
C THR A 76 7.04 2.26 1.58
N VAL A 77 6.64 1.44 2.53
CA VAL A 77 5.23 1.20 2.88
C VAL A 77 4.99 1.87 4.23
N GLU A 78 4.09 2.84 4.24
CA GLU A 78 3.65 3.53 5.45
C GLU A 78 2.20 3.15 5.71
N THR A 79 1.92 2.65 6.92
CA THR A 79 0.56 2.28 7.35
C THR A 79 0.20 3.13 8.56
N THR A 80 -0.91 3.83 8.46
CA THR A 80 -1.50 4.60 9.57
C THR A 80 -2.78 3.94 10.00
N ASP A 81 -2.92 3.69 11.30
CA ASP A 81 -4.15 3.23 11.93
C ASP A 81 -4.96 4.47 12.35
N ASP A 82 -6.19 4.61 11.85
CA ASP A 82 -7.04 5.77 12.13
C ASP A 82 -7.62 5.75 13.55
N ILE A 83 -7.58 4.60 14.24
CA ILE A 83 -8.11 4.44 15.60
C ILE A 83 -7.09 4.91 16.62
N THR A 84 -5.83 4.47 16.47
CA THR A 84 -4.74 4.81 17.39
C THR A 84 -3.96 6.05 16.96
N GLY A 85 -4.01 6.41 15.68
CA GLY A 85 -3.17 7.44 15.06
C GLY A 85 -1.72 7.01 14.84
N ASP A 86 -1.39 5.75 15.15
CA ASP A 86 -0.04 5.24 14.99
C ASP A 86 0.33 5.09 13.51
N THR A 87 1.57 5.41 13.20
CA THR A 87 2.11 5.27 11.85
C THR A 87 3.35 4.38 11.89
N GLU A 88 3.30 3.30 11.15
CA GLU A 88 4.41 2.37 10.96
C GLU A 88 4.96 2.50 9.54
N ARG A 89 6.28 2.29 9.38
CA ARG A 89 6.93 2.28 8.08
C ARG A 89 7.76 1.03 7.88
N ARG A 90 7.73 0.52 6.66
CA ARG A 90 8.61 -0.56 6.22
C ARG A 90 9.41 -0.09 5.01
N LEU A 91 10.71 -0.30 5.05
CA LEU A 91 11.62 0.11 3.98
C LEU A 91 12.18 -1.13 3.29
N GLY A 92 12.31 -1.07 1.98
CA GLY A 92 12.81 -2.20 1.23
C GLY A 92 12.93 -1.94 -0.27
N LYS A 93 12.76 -3.01 -1.04
CA LYS A 93 12.91 -3.02 -2.50
C LYS A 93 11.80 -3.83 -3.14
N VAL A 94 11.48 -3.48 -4.37
CA VAL A 94 10.64 -4.28 -5.25
C VAL A 94 11.43 -4.63 -6.52
N VAL A 95 11.31 -5.87 -6.95
CA VAL A 95 11.85 -6.38 -8.21
C VAL A 95 10.76 -7.17 -8.90
N LEU A 96 10.61 -6.96 -10.20
CA LEU A 96 9.67 -7.70 -11.05
C LEU A 96 10.40 -8.12 -12.31
N SER A 97 10.10 -9.31 -12.78
CA SER A 97 10.51 -9.84 -14.09
C SER A 97 9.31 -10.47 -14.78
N GLN A 98 9.20 -10.27 -16.09
CA GLN A 98 8.19 -10.96 -16.92
C GLN A 98 8.71 -11.13 -18.34
N GLN A 99 8.15 -12.08 -19.08
CA GLN A 99 8.32 -12.15 -20.52
C GLN A 99 7.51 -11.02 -21.18
N GLU A 100 8.13 -10.31 -22.13
CA GLU A 100 7.48 -9.22 -22.84
C GLU A 100 6.15 -9.67 -23.49
N GLY A 101 5.10 -8.90 -23.28
CA GLY A 101 3.76 -9.19 -23.79
C GLY A 101 3.03 -10.34 -23.08
N VAL A 102 3.62 -11.00 -22.08
CA VAL A 102 3.03 -12.13 -21.36
C VAL A 102 2.89 -11.81 -19.86
N PRO A 103 1.88 -11.05 -19.42
CA PRO A 103 1.69 -10.69 -18.01
C PRO A 103 1.58 -11.88 -17.05
N THR A 104 1.16 -13.04 -17.55
CA THR A 104 1.03 -14.27 -16.77
C THR A 104 2.37 -14.92 -16.42
N SER A 105 3.47 -14.52 -17.10
CA SER A 105 4.82 -14.99 -16.79
C SER A 105 5.50 -14.19 -15.67
N ARG A 106 4.76 -13.31 -14.98
CA ARG A 106 5.32 -12.45 -13.94
C ARG A 106 5.89 -13.26 -12.79
N ALA A 107 7.10 -12.87 -12.39
CA ALA A 107 7.66 -13.16 -11.08
C ALA A 107 7.99 -11.82 -10.41
N PHE A 108 7.67 -11.68 -9.14
CA PHE A 108 8.06 -10.47 -8.38
C PHE A 108 8.50 -10.81 -6.97
N ALA A 109 9.29 -9.91 -6.42
CA ALA A 109 9.67 -9.89 -5.02
C ALA A 109 9.45 -8.49 -4.42
N VAL A 110 8.83 -8.44 -3.26
CA VAL A 110 8.83 -7.27 -2.37
C VAL A 110 9.60 -7.67 -1.13
N ILE A 111 10.74 -7.04 -0.90
CA ILE A 111 11.67 -7.34 0.19
C ILE A 111 11.65 -6.16 1.13
N LEU A 112 11.04 -6.32 2.30
CA LEU A 112 10.98 -5.32 3.35
C LEU A 112 12.02 -5.68 4.41
N GLU A 113 13.03 -4.83 4.59
CA GLU A 113 14.20 -5.10 5.43
C GLU A 113 14.09 -4.43 6.79
N LYS A 114 13.62 -3.18 6.82
CA LYS A 114 13.53 -2.36 8.02
C LYS A 114 12.08 -2.09 8.40
N PHE A 115 11.84 -2.05 9.70
CA PHE A 115 10.58 -1.63 10.29
C PHE A 115 10.84 -0.41 11.19
N ILE A 116 10.01 0.60 11.07
CA ILE A 116 10.05 1.82 11.89
C ILE A 116 8.68 1.93 12.54
N ASP A 117 8.63 1.86 13.86
CA ASP A 117 7.39 1.98 14.62
C ASP A 117 6.93 3.43 14.78
N GLY A 118 5.74 3.65 15.38
CA GLY A 118 5.16 4.97 15.62
C GLY A 118 6.01 5.89 16.49
N THR A 119 6.99 5.37 17.22
CA THR A 119 7.95 6.16 18.03
C THR A 119 9.20 6.56 17.25
N GLY A 120 9.37 6.04 16.04
CA GLY A 120 10.55 6.24 15.19
C GLY A 120 11.68 5.25 15.46
N ARG A 121 11.47 4.24 16.29
CA ARG A 121 12.46 3.17 16.53
C ARG A 121 12.59 2.29 15.29
N VAL A 122 13.83 2.03 14.88
CA VAL A 122 14.16 1.21 13.72
C VAL A 122 14.59 -0.17 14.15
N ASP A 123 13.91 -1.19 13.64
CA ASP A 123 14.23 -2.60 13.87
C ASP A 123 14.50 -3.33 12.54
N ASP A 124 15.36 -4.33 12.57
CA ASP A 124 15.54 -5.27 11.47
C ASP A 124 14.41 -6.32 11.54
N ARG A 125 13.46 -6.21 10.63
CA ARG A 125 12.33 -7.15 10.49
C ARG A 125 12.17 -7.56 9.04
N PRO A 126 13.06 -8.40 8.52
CA PRO A 126 13.00 -8.81 7.13
C PRO A 126 11.78 -9.69 6.87
N VAL A 127 10.94 -9.23 5.93
CA VAL A 127 9.81 -9.96 5.38
C VAL A 127 9.93 -9.94 3.87
N ARG A 128 9.72 -11.07 3.21
CA ARG A 128 9.71 -11.17 1.76
C ARG A 128 8.37 -11.69 1.26
N TYR A 129 7.83 -10.99 0.28
CA TYR A 129 6.68 -11.43 -0.51
C TYR A 129 7.20 -11.78 -1.90
N LEU A 130 6.99 -13.02 -2.32
CA LEU A 130 7.47 -13.54 -3.59
C LEU A 130 6.29 -14.12 -4.36
N TYR A 131 6.22 -13.85 -5.63
CA TYR A 131 5.29 -14.52 -6.52
C TYR A 131 6.04 -15.13 -7.70
N ALA A 132 5.83 -16.40 -7.90
CA ALA A 132 6.32 -17.14 -9.07
C ALA A 132 5.43 -18.37 -9.27
N ASP A 133 5.22 -18.78 -10.51
CA ASP A 133 4.55 -20.04 -10.89
C ASP A 133 3.17 -20.25 -10.23
N GLY A 134 2.40 -19.18 -10.08
CA GLY A 134 1.08 -19.22 -9.47
C GLY A 134 1.07 -19.24 -7.93
N TRP A 135 2.22 -19.16 -7.29
CA TRP A 135 2.33 -19.15 -5.82
C TRP A 135 2.75 -17.79 -5.29
N LEU A 136 2.00 -17.30 -4.31
CA LEU A 136 2.40 -16.18 -3.45
C LEU A 136 3.01 -16.76 -2.18
N THR A 137 4.26 -16.40 -1.92
CA THR A 137 5.03 -16.82 -0.75
C THR A 137 5.31 -15.62 0.13
N GLU A 138 4.97 -15.71 1.41
CA GLU A 138 5.32 -14.77 2.45
C GLU A 138 6.32 -15.44 3.40
N ALA A 139 7.52 -14.88 3.52
CA ALA A 139 8.59 -15.36 4.38
C ALA A 139 8.92 -14.32 5.44
N ASP A 140 8.56 -14.58 6.70
CA ASP A 140 8.93 -13.77 7.85
C ASP A 140 10.17 -14.37 8.51
N PHE A 141 11.29 -13.68 8.39
CA PHE A 141 12.59 -14.14 8.89
C PHE A 141 12.73 -14.05 10.40
N ARG A 142 11.99 -13.14 11.04
CA ARG A 142 11.99 -12.98 12.48
C ARG A 142 11.20 -14.10 13.16
N GLU A 143 9.99 -14.34 12.65
CA GLU A 143 9.09 -15.37 13.18
C GLU A 143 9.42 -16.77 12.65
N ARG A 144 10.34 -16.87 11.68
CA ARG A 144 10.69 -18.12 10.99
C ARG A 144 9.45 -18.84 10.45
N THR A 145 8.60 -18.08 9.75
CA THR A 145 7.37 -18.61 9.17
C THR A 145 7.37 -18.41 7.66
N LEU A 146 6.90 -19.43 6.97
CA LEU A 146 6.71 -19.43 5.52
C LEU A 146 5.24 -19.75 5.22
N ILE A 147 4.53 -18.80 4.63
CA ILE A 147 3.16 -19.00 4.19
C ILE A 147 3.17 -19.01 2.66
N ARG A 148 2.69 -20.11 2.06
CA ARG A 148 2.57 -20.23 0.60
C ARG A 148 1.10 -20.41 0.23
N ARG A 149 0.60 -19.54 -0.63
CA ARG A 149 -0.78 -19.59 -1.12
C ARG A 149 -0.73 -19.78 -2.63
N GLN A 150 -1.38 -20.81 -3.11
CA GLN A 150 -1.56 -20.98 -4.55
C GLN A 150 -2.68 -20.04 -5.02
N LEU A 151 -2.36 -19.15 -5.96
CA LEU A 151 -3.29 -18.17 -6.54
C LEU A 151 -3.75 -18.57 -7.93
N ALA A 152 -2.95 -19.40 -8.63
CA ALA A 152 -3.27 -19.94 -9.94
C ALA A 152 -2.70 -21.37 -10.06
N ARG A 153 -3.33 -22.20 -10.88
CA ARG A 153 -2.76 -23.49 -11.26
C ARG A 153 -1.73 -23.30 -12.36
N PRO A 154 -0.80 -24.25 -12.53
CA PRO A 154 0.14 -24.21 -13.65
C PRO A 154 -0.60 -24.02 -14.98
N GLY A 155 -0.18 -22.99 -15.74
CA GLY A 155 -0.79 -22.66 -17.04
C GLY A 155 -2.08 -21.82 -16.97
N GLU A 156 -2.67 -21.58 -15.79
CA GLU A 156 -3.79 -20.65 -15.65
C GLU A 156 -3.31 -19.20 -15.73
N PRO A 157 -3.96 -18.33 -16.51
CA PRO A 157 -3.63 -16.92 -16.56
C PRO A 157 -4.01 -16.24 -15.23
N TYR A 158 -3.03 -15.71 -14.54
CA TYR A 158 -3.23 -14.94 -13.32
C TYR A 158 -2.29 -13.73 -13.28
N ASP A 159 -2.80 -12.57 -12.92
CA ASP A 159 -2.00 -11.37 -12.70
C ASP A 159 -1.99 -11.03 -11.19
N PRO A 160 -0.89 -11.30 -10.50
CA PRO A 160 -0.77 -11.10 -9.06
C PRO A 160 -0.71 -9.61 -8.64
N LEU A 161 -0.53 -8.70 -9.60
CA LEU A 161 -0.45 -7.27 -9.36
C LEU A 161 -1.76 -6.54 -9.66
N LYS A 162 -2.86 -7.27 -9.83
CA LYS A 162 -4.18 -6.64 -10.00
C LYS A 162 -4.50 -5.74 -8.80
N PRO A 163 -5.07 -4.56 -9.05
CA PRO A 163 -5.45 -3.64 -7.97
C PRO A 163 -6.33 -4.31 -6.92
N GLY A 164 -6.00 -4.14 -5.65
CA GLY A 164 -6.72 -4.73 -4.51
C GLY A 164 -6.46 -6.22 -4.28
N GLU A 165 -5.48 -6.81 -4.94
CA GLU A 165 -4.96 -8.15 -4.66
C GLU A 165 -3.50 -8.06 -4.20
N GLY A 166 -3.11 -9.02 -3.36
CA GLY A 166 -1.73 -9.10 -2.85
C GLY A 166 -1.46 -8.27 -1.58
N PRO A 167 -0.32 -8.54 -0.93
CA PRO A 167 0.04 -7.97 0.38
C PRO A 167 0.49 -6.50 0.31
N VAL A 168 0.96 -6.05 -0.85
CA VAL A 168 1.39 -4.67 -1.10
C VAL A 168 0.70 -4.20 -2.39
N PRO A 169 -0.04 -3.08 -2.35
CA PRO A 169 -0.68 -2.56 -3.56
C PRO A 169 0.39 -1.98 -4.50
N LEU A 170 0.74 -2.75 -5.52
CA LEU A 170 1.71 -2.35 -6.55
C LEU A 170 1.03 -2.31 -7.92
N PRO A 171 0.52 -1.16 -8.36
CA PRO A 171 -0.20 -1.04 -9.63
C PRO A 171 0.76 -0.94 -10.82
N ILE A 172 1.60 -1.96 -10.98
CA ILE A 172 2.58 -2.04 -12.07
C ILE A 172 2.00 -2.90 -13.18
N GLY A 173 1.92 -2.35 -14.38
CA GLY A 173 1.48 -3.11 -15.53
C GLY A 173 -0.02 -3.41 -15.56
N GLN A 174 -0.86 -2.45 -15.21
CA GLN A 174 -2.32 -2.58 -15.19
C GLN A 174 -2.92 -2.49 -16.58
N ARG A 175 -3.95 -3.29 -16.88
CA ARG A 175 -4.78 -3.17 -18.08
C ARG A 175 -6.00 -2.33 -17.78
N ALA A 176 -6.39 -1.45 -18.71
CA ALA A 176 -7.54 -0.56 -18.57
C ALA A 176 -8.84 -1.33 -18.28
N ALA A 177 -9.04 -2.48 -18.96
CA ALA A 177 -10.22 -3.33 -18.76
C ALA A 177 -10.29 -3.89 -17.34
N ASP A 178 -9.18 -4.36 -16.76
CA ASP A 178 -9.13 -4.92 -15.41
C ASP A 178 -9.39 -3.84 -14.35
N VAL A 179 -8.86 -2.62 -14.56
CA VAL A 179 -9.14 -1.47 -13.70
C VAL A 179 -10.63 -1.14 -13.72
N ARG A 180 -11.24 -1.00 -14.92
CA ARG A 180 -12.66 -0.65 -15.07
C ARG A 180 -13.62 -1.73 -14.56
N ALA A 181 -13.23 -3.00 -14.65
CA ALA A 181 -14.07 -4.09 -14.15
C ALA A 181 -14.22 -4.03 -12.62
N ARG A 182 -13.27 -3.44 -11.93
CA ARG A 182 -13.18 -3.45 -10.45
C ARG A 182 -13.41 -2.09 -9.81
N PHE A 183 -13.08 -1.03 -10.52
CA PHE A 183 -13.11 0.34 -10.00
C PHE A 183 -13.87 1.29 -10.92
N GLU A 184 -14.29 2.40 -10.34
CA GLU A 184 -14.70 3.60 -11.05
C GLU A 184 -13.48 4.54 -11.07
N PRO A 185 -12.73 4.58 -12.20
CA PRO A 185 -11.55 5.41 -12.31
C PRO A 185 -11.91 6.86 -12.60
N ALA A 186 -11.16 7.79 -11.99
CA ALA A 186 -11.22 9.22 -12.26
C ALA A 186 -9.81 9.82 -12.23
N VAL A 187 -9.56 10.90 -12.94
CA VAL A 187 -8.34 11.68 -12.74
C VAL A 187 -8.44 12.37 -11.39
N SER A 188 -7.41 12.20 -10.54
CA SER A 188 -7.41 12.76 -9.21
C SER A 188 -7.11 14.26 -9.24
N GLY A 189 -7.94 15.05 -8.54
CA GLY A 189 -7.65 16.43 -8.19
C GLY A 189 -6.91 16.60 -6.86
N ASP A 190 -6.56 15.48 -6.18
CA ASP A 190 -5.89 15.51 -4.89
C ASP A 190 -4.43 15.99 -5.03
N THR A 191 -3.87 16.48 -3.94
CA THR A 191 -2.44 16.83 -3.88
C THR A 191 -1.61 15.55 -3.71
N PRO A 192 -0.53 15.37 -4.51
CA PRO A 192 0.34 14.20 -4.36
C PRO A 192 1.02 14.18 -2.99
N PRO A 193 1.38 12.98 -2.49
CA PRO A 193 2.11 12.84 -1.24
C PRO A 193 3.37 13.71 -1.22
N LYS A 194 3.68 14.33 -0.06
CA LYS A 194 4.82 15.24 0.08
C LYS A 194 6.15 14.66 -0.42
N ALA A 195 6.36 13.36 -0.19
CA ALA A 195 7.58 12.67 -0.64
C ALA A 195 7.69 12.60 -2.18
N VAL A 196 6.57 12.55 -2.89
CA VAL A 196 6.53 12.58 -4.37
C VAL A 196 6.74 14.01 -4.87
N ALA A 197 6.08 14.98 -4.24
CA ALA A 197 6.23 16.39 -4.58
C ALA A 197 7.67 16.90 -4.33
N ALA A 198 8.31 16.45 -3.25
CA ALA A 198 9.69 16.80 -2.92
C ALA A 198 10.73 16.28 -3.94
N ALA A 199 10.40 15.23 -4.69
CA ALA A 199 11.25 14.69 -5.75
C ALA A 199 11.17 15.51 -7.06
N ASN A 200 10.50 16.67 -7.07
CA ASN A 200 10.26 17.53 -8.25
C ASN A 200 9.64 16.77 -9.44
N ALA A 201 8.98 15.66 -9.19
CA ALA A 201 8.33 14.88 -10.22
C ALA A 201 6.98 15.51 -10.58
N THR A 202 6.74 15.81 -11.84
CA THR A 202 5.39 16.09 -12.34
C THR A 202 4.63 14.76 -12.37
N VAL A 203 3.54 14.67 -11.61
CA VAL A 203 2.75 13.45 -11.51
C VAL A 203 1.30 13.69 -11.87
N VAL A 204 0.64 12.64 -12.35
CA VAL A 204 -0.80 12.57 -12.60
C VAL A 204 -1.39 11.50 -11.69
N GLY A 205 -2.50 11.81 -11.01
CA GLY A 205 -3.20 10.89 -10.12
C GLY A 205 -4.36 10.19 -10.82
N LEU A 206 -4.44 8.87 -10.64
CA LEU A 206 -5.61 8.05 -11.01
C LEU A 206 -6.31 7.63 -9.72
N LYS A 207 -7.49 8.18 -9.47
CA LYS A 207 -8.35 7.79 -8.35
C LYS A 207 -9.18 6.57 -8.73
N LEU A 208 -9.23 5.61 -7.83
CA LEU A 208 -9.89 4.32 -7.99
C LEU A 208 -10.90 4.13 -6.85
N VAL A 209 -12.19 4.17 -7.14
CA VAL A 209 -13.25 3.86 -6.18
C VAL A 209 -13.73 2.43 -6.45
N PRO A 210 -13.70 1.52 -5.45
CA PRO A 210 -14.12 0.14 -5.65
C PRO A 210 -15.58 0.05 -6.09
N ARG A 211 -15.87 -0.82 -7.07
CA ARG A 211 -17.26 -1.15 -7.44
C ARG A 211 -17.90 -2.04 -6.38
N PRO A 212 -19.24 -1.99 -6.23
CA PRO A 212 -19.96 -2.91 -5.36
C PRO A 212 -19.62 -4.38 -5.66
N GLY A 213 -19.41 -5.18 -4.62
CA GLY A 213 -19.10 -6.60 -4.76
C GLY A 213 -17.62 -6.96 -4.87
N MET A 214 -16.70 -5.99 -4.78
CA MET A 214 -15.26 -6.27 -4.69
C MET A 214 -14.91 -7.10 -3.45
N ALA A 215 -13.88 -7.96 -3.59
CA ALA A 215 -13.40 -8.84 -2.52
C ALA A 215 -12.84 -8.05 -1.33
N ASP A 216 -12.11 -6.95 -1.58
CA ASP A 216 -11.59 -6.07 -0.53
C ASP A 216 -12.68 -5.07 -0.10
N ARG A 217 -13.46 -5.47 0.90
CA ARG A 217 -14.56 -4.66 1.45
C ARG A 217 -14.09 -3.50 2.32
N ASP A 218 -12.83 -3.50 2.73
CA ASP A 218 -12.27 -2.47 3.60
C ASP A 218 -11.65 -1.32 2.81
N LEU A 219 -11.36 -1.52 1.54
CA LEU A 219 -10.86 -0.46 0.66
C LEU A 219 -11.98 0.56 0.38
N VAL A 220 -11.75 1.81 0.76
CA VAL A 220 -12.65 2.95 0.51
C VAL A 220 -12.35 3.56 -0.86
N ASP A 221 -11.09 3.89 -1.10
CA ASP A 221 -10.56 4.32 -2.39
C ASP A 221 -9.04 4.16 -2.41
N ALA A 222 -8.47 4.29 -3.59
CA ALA A 222 -7.02 4.40 -3.77
C ALA A 222 -6.71 5.46 -4.82
N THR A 223 -5.61 6.18 -4.65
CA THR A 223 -5.06 7.06 -5.69
C THR A 223 -3.67 6.56 -6.06
N VAL A 224 -3.49 6.28 -7.35
CA VAL A 224 -2.19 5.92 -7.91
C VAL A 224 -1.58 7.15 -8.57
N TRP A 225 -0.40 7.52 -8.14
CA TRP A 225 0.35 8.65 -8.68
C TRP A 225 1.38 8.14 -9.68
N TYR A 226 1.21 8.52 -10.95
CA TYR A 226 2.13 8.17 -12.03
C TYR A 226 3.00 9.37 -12.39
N ASP A 227 4.24 9.11 -12.76
CA ASP A 227 5.08 10.09 -13.42
C ASP A 227 4.42 10.53 -14.74
N ALA A 228 4.22 11.83 -14.94
CA ALA A 228 3.43 12.33 -16.06
C ALA A 228 4.09 12.12 -17.43
N ALA A 229 5.40 11.92 -17.47
CA ALA A 229 6.14 11.70 -18.73
C ALA A 229 6.23 10.21 -19.08
N THR A 230 6.44 9.35 -18.08
CA THR A 230 6.73 7.92 -18.29
C THR A 230 5.58 7.00 -17.93
N PHE A 231 4.55 7.49 -17.23
CA PHE A 231 3.44 6.72 -16.67
C PHE A 231 3.86 5.55 -15.78
N VAL A 232 5.05 5.66 -15.18
CA VAL A 232 5.56 4.74 -14.19
C VAL A 232 5.00 5.13 -12.81
N PRO A 233 4.49 4.20 -12.00
CA PRO A 233 3.95 4.54 -10.68
C PRO A 233 5.05 5.05 -9.74
N ARG A 234 4.73 6.13 -9.02
CA ARG A 234 5.57 6.78 -8.00
C ARG A 234 5.03 6.56 -6.60
N ALA A 235 3.70 6.50 -6.47
CA ALA A 235 3.06 6.24 -5.19
C ALA A 235 1.69 5.60 -5.36
N VAL A 236 1.25 4.90 -4.32
CA VAL A 236 -0.13 4.46 -4.13
C VAL A 236 -0.58 4.90 -2.75
N ASP A 237 -1.69 5.58 -2.71
CA ASP A 237 -2.34 6.02 -1.49
C ASP A 237 -3.69 5.32 -1.37
N ALA A 238 -3.77 4.30 -0.55
CA ALA A 238 -4.97 3.49 -0.36
C ALA A 238 -5.62 3.80 0.99
N ARG A 239 -6.85 4.30 0.97
CA ARG A 239 -7.66 4.51 2.17
C ARG A 239 -8.51 3.28 2.44
N ARG A 240 -8.47 2.83 3.68
CA ARG A 240 -9.27 1.74 4.21
C ARG A 240 -10.20 2.27 5.30
N ARG A 241 -11.18 1.47 5.72
CA ARG A 241 -12.13 1.86 6.78
C ARG A 241 -11.46 2.22 8.10
N ASN A 242 -10.34 1.58 8.42
CA ASN A 242 -9.66 1.72 9.71
C ASN A 242 -8.23 2.24 9.54
N GLY A 243 -7.91 2.88 8.42
CA GLY A 243 -6.57 3.38 8.23
C GLY A 243 -6.21 3.67 6.77
N ARG A 244 -4.94 4.00 6.58
CA ARG A 244 -4.36 4.38 5.31
C ARG A 244 -3.07 3.61 5.06
N THR A 245 -2.85 3.21 3.82
CA THR A 245 -1.57 2.64 3.38
C THR A 245 -1.02 3.49 2.26
N LEU A 246 0.16 4.08 2.48
CA LEU A 246 0.90 4.83 1.47
C LEU A 246 2.13 4.01 1.05
N VAL A 247 2.18 3.66 -0.22
CA VAL A 247 3.35 3.03 -0.83
C VAL A 247 4.07 4.07 -1.68
N LEU A 248 5.35 4.25 -1.43
CA LEU A 248 6.22 5.13 -2.22
C LEU A 248 7.23 4.29 -2.99
N LEU A 249 7.36 4.57 -4.29
CA LEU A 249 8.33 3.94 -5.18
C LEU A 249 9.38 4.99 -5.57
N ARG A 250 10.59 4.83 -5.05
CA ARG A 250 11.71 5.72 -5.32
C ARG A 250 12.62 5.13 -6.36
N ASP A 251 13.14 5.97 -7.23
CA ASP A 251 14.11 5.63 -8.28
C ASP A 251 13.65 4.41 -9.12
N PRO A 252 12.39 4.41 -9.61
CA PRO A 252 11.90 3.30 -10.40
C PRO A 252 12.65 3.21 -11.72
N VAL A 253 13.08 2.00 -12.06
CA VAL A 253 13.71 1.67 -13.34
C VAL A 253 12.86 0.64 -14.04
N VAL A 254 12.49 0.91 -15.28
CA VAL A 254 11.69 0.05 -16.15
C VAL A 254 12.57 -0.42 -17.29
N ASN A 255 12.56 -1.73 -17.57
CA ASN A 255 13.28 -2.35 -18.69
C ASN A 255 14.79 -2.05 -18.69
N GLY A 256 15.39 -1.83 -17.52
CA GLY A 256 16.81 -1.57 -17.35
C GLY A 256 17.68 -2.83 -17.28
N GLY A 257 17.05 -3.99 -17.35
CA GLY A 257 17.67 -5.28 -17.09
C GLY A 257 17.89 -5.53 -15.60
N LEU A 258 17.83 -6.79 -15.21
CA LEU A 258 18.15 -7.24 -13.85
C LEU A 258 19.53 -7.86 -13.83
N ASP A 259 20.37 -7.45 -12.89
CA ASP A 259 21.62 -8.14 -12.59
C ASP A 259 21.38 -9.46 -11.83
N ASP A 260 22.43 -10.25 -11.60
CA ASP A 260 22.30 -11.55 -10.93
C ASP A 260 21.83 -11.44 -9.48
N ALA A 261 22.23 -10.39 -8.78
CA ALA A 261 21.78 -10.14 -7.42
C ALA A 261 20.29 -9.81 -7.38
N GLN A 262 19.79 -9.02 -8.34
CA GLN A 262 18.39 -8.70 -8.48
C GLN A 262 17.55 -9.91 -8.91
N ARG A 263 18.05 -10.72 -9.84
CA ARG A 263 17.40 -11.98 -10.22
C ARG A 263 17.30 -12.95 -9.05
N SER A 264 18.34 -13.06 -8.23
CA SER A 264 18.31 -13.92 -7.03
C SER A 264 17.28 -13.49 -5.99
N MET A 265 16.82 -12.24 -6.02
CA MET A 265 15.76 -11.76 -5.13
C MET A 265 14.38 -12.35 -5.45
N LEU A 266 14.17 -12.83 -6.67
CA LEU A 266 12.89 -13.39 -7.12
C LEU A 266 12.61 -14.80 -6.55
N ALA A 267 13.55 -15.37 -5.80
CA ALA A 267 13.40 -16.67 -5.14
C ALA A 267 13.98 -16.62 -3.72
N LEU A 268 13.59 -17.56 -2.89
CA LEU A 268 14.28 -17.81 -1.61
C LEU A 268 15.54 -18.65 -1.89
N ALA A 269 16.64 -18.32 -1.23
CA ALA A 269 17.84 -19.14 -1.32
C ALA A 269 17.56 -20.55 -0.77
N GLU A 270 18.16 -21.55 -1.39
CA GLU A 270 18.02 -22.94 -0.97
C GLU A 270 18.42 -23.11 0.49
N GLY A 271 17.62 -23.86 1.26
CA GLY A 271 17.87 -24.16 2.68
C GLY A 271 17.61 -23.01 3.64
N VAL A 272 17.32 -21.77 3.20
CA VAL A 272 17.09 -20.61 4.07
C VAL A 272 15.91 -20.81 5.03
N THR A 273 14.93 -21.61 4.64
CA THR A 273 13.72 -21.92 5.42
C THR A 273 13.80 -23.25 6.17
N ALA A 274 14.98 -23.85 6.26
CA ALA A 274 15.17 -25.10 7.00
C ALA A 274 14.79 -24.91 8.49
N GLY A 275 13.88 -25.75 8.99
CA GLY A 275 13.37 -25.69 10.36
C GLY A 275 12.37 -24.57 10.64
N TRP A 276 11.84 -23.91 9.59
CA TRP A 276 10.77 -22.94 9.74
C TRP A 276 9.41 -23.62 9.84
N ARG A 277 8.44 -22.90 10.41
CA ARG A 277 7.03 -23.29 10.30
C ARG A 277 6.52 -22.96 8.90
N VAL A 278 6.05 -23.99 8.18
CA VAL A 278 5.53 -23.86 6.82
C VAL A 278 4.01 -24.06 6.84
N ASP A 279 3.27 -23.13 6.23
CA ASP A 279 1.83 -23.19 5.99
C ASP A 279 1.60 -23.11 4.48
N GLU A 280 1.25 -24.23 3.86
CA GLU A 280 0.95 -24.30 2.42
C GLU A 280 -0.57 -24.40 2.22
N ARG A 281 -1.08 -23.53 1.37
CA ARG A 281 -2.50 -23.43 1.02
C ARG A 281 -2.69 -23.58 -0.48
N PRO A 282 -2.76 -24.83 -0.99
CA PRO A 282 -3.05 -25.08 -2.38
C PRO A 282 -4.49 -24.71 -2.70
N LEU A 283 -4.77 -24.44 -3.99
CA LEU A 283 -6.16 -24.30 -4.46
C LEU A 283 -6.87 -25.66 -4.33
N PRO A 284 -8.18 -25.65 -3.99
CA PRO A 284 -8.96 -26.86 -3.98
C PRO A 284 -8.91 -27.54 -5.36
N PRO A 285 -9.01 -28.88 -5.43
CA PRO A 285 -9.04 -29.57 -6.72
C PRO A 285 -10.18 -29.01 -7.60
N PRO A 286 -10.01 -29.00 -8.93
CA PRO A 286 -11.08 -28.58 -9.82
C PRO A 286 -12.32 -29.41 -9.57
N ALA A 287 -13.49 -28.75 -9.58
CA ALA A 287 -14.75 -29.48 -9.47
C ALA A 287 -14.81 -30.52 -10.61
N PRO A 288 -15.26 -31.74 -10.32
CA PRO A 288 -15.43 -32.73 -11.40
C PRO A 288 -16.34 -32.15 -12.48
N GLU A 289 -15.88 -32.20 -13.73
CA GLU A 289 -16.65 -31.78 -14.88
C GLU A 289 -17.94 -32.63 -14.87
N ARG A 290 -19.08 -31.95 -14.71
CA ARG A 290 -20.38 -32.67 -14.82
C ARG A 290 -20.43 -33.21 -16.24
N ALA A 291 -20.38 -34.54 -16.37
CA ALA A 291 -20.62 -35.21 -17.63
C ALA A 291 -21.95 -34.72 -18.20
N PRO A 292 -22.02 -34.46 -19.50
CA PRO A 292 -23.21 -33.96 -20.19
C PRO A 292 -24.39 -34.91 -20.08
#